data_9d097eb54adbdd4d5e1d2c5ccb468ea8
#
_entry.id   9d097eb54adbdd4d5e1d2c5ccb468ea8
#
_cell.length_a   1.000
_cell.length_b   1.000
_cell.length_c   1.000
_cell.angle_alpha   90.00
_cell.angle_beta   90.00
_cell.angle_gamma   90.00
#
_symmetry.space_group_name_H-M   'P 1'
#
loop_
_entity.id
_entity.type
_entity.pdbx_description
1 polymer ?
#
loop_
_entity_poly.entity_id
_entity_poly.type
_entity_poly.pdbx_seq_one_letter_code
_entity_poly.pdbx_strand_id
1 'polypeptide(L)'
;MNMPEASFLTWQQQFNTEGDCLEYLKKMKWPNGFICPGCGNDHSYEIRSRHLYECTQCKKQTSVTAGTLFHGSRITLIQWFWAIYFLGSDKRSISALRLSKLIEVNWRTARLILKKLRTAMGHRDSLYQLSGTIELDDALVGGRQKGKRGRGAAGKKNVLIACESKDKKAGFIAMEVVDSICHFSVDEFVKKHLKRGQTVHSDALPALNIIDQTQHYEARVTPSYLVDEWLPWVHIAIGNLKTFLLGTFHGVSGKYLQEYLDEFCYRFNRRFIEKQIPNRLLNLAIIHAPVKS
;
A
#
# COMPACT_ATOMS: atom_id res chain seq x y z
N MET A 1 -0.36 15.34 -9.01
CA MET A 1 0.36 16.39 -8.26
C MET A 1 1.78 15.94 -8.00
N ASN A 2 2.75 16.78 -8.30
CA ASN A 2 4.14 16.53 -7.95
C ASN A 2 4.33 16.88 -6.46
N MET A 3 4.71 15.90 -5.63
CA MET A 3 4.98 16.11 -4.21
C MET A 3 6.45 16.46 -4.02
N PRO A 4 6.83 17.27 -3.04
CA PRO A 4 8.23 17.54 -2.75
C PRO A 4 8.96 16.24 -2.38
N GLU A 5 10.25 16.18 -2.67
CA GLU A 5 11.13 15.11 -2.23
C GLU A 5 11.41 15.24 -0.73
N ALA A 6 11.51 14.11 -0.03
CA ALA A 6 11.86 14.06 1.38
C ALA A 6 13.28 13.52 1.55
N SER A 7 14.13 14.28 2.23
CA SER A 7 15.41 13.78 2.76
C SER A 7 15.32 13.71 4.30
N PHE A 8 16.28 13.01 4.92
CA PHE A 8 16.35 12.92 6.38
C PHE A 8 16.43 14.31 7.02
N LEU A 9 17.33 15.16 6.50
CA LEU A 9 17.56 16.49 7.06
C LEU A 9 16.35 17.41 6.86
N THR A 10 15.76 17.43 5.67
CA THR A 10 14.56 18.25 5.41
C THR A 10 13.37 17.81 6.24
N TRP A 11 13.20 16.50 6.44
CA TRP A 11 12.12 15.95 7.27
C TRP A 11 12.31 16.32 8.73
N GLN A 12 13.52 16.18 9.27
CA GLN A 12 13.86 16.55 10.64
C GLN A 12 13.64 18.04 10.90
N GLN A 13 14.09 18.90 9.98
CA GLN A 13 13.90 20.35 10.09
C GLN A 13 12.43 20.75 10.07
N GLN A 14 11.63 20.08 9.24
CA GLN A 14 10.21 20.39 9.07
C GLN A 14 9.35 19.88 10.24
N PHE A 15 9.72 18.76 10.87
CA PHE A 15 8.92 18.06 11.89
C PHE A 15 9.76 17.82 13.15
N ASN A 16 10.28 18.89 13.74
CA ASN A 16 11.16 18.81 14.91
C ASN A 16 10.37 18.73 16.22
N THR A 17 9.18 19.31 16.26
CA THR A 17 8.33 19.34 17.46
C THR A 17 6.93 18.79 17.18
N GLU A 18 6.21 18.41 18.24
CA GLU A 18 4.79 18.03 18.13
C GLU A 18 3.94 19.18 17.56
N GLY A 19 4.31 20.42 17.88
CA GLY A 19 3.67 21.63 17.35
C GLY A 19 3.78 21.74 15.84
N ASP A 20 4.98 21.47 15.27
CA ASP A 20 5.19 21.48 13.83
C ASP A 20 4.30 20.45 13.11
N CYS A 21 4.18 19.25 13.71
CA CYS A 21 3.32 18.20 13.19
C CYS A 21 1.84 18.62 13.23
N LEU A 22 1.38 19.20 14.33
CA LEU A 22 0.00 19.69 14.49
C LEU A 22 -0.32 20.81 13.49
N GLU A 23 0.60 21.75 13.31
CA GLU A 23 0.44 22.85 12.36
C GLU A 23 0.37 22.35 10.92
N TYR A 24 1.25 21.40 10.58
CA TYR A 24 1.21 20.76 9.26
C TYR A 24 -0.14 20.06 9.02
N LEU A 25 -0.61 19.27 9.97
CA LEU A 25 -1.91 18.58 9.87
C LEU A 25 -3.07 19.58 9.77
N LYS A 26 -3.01 20.70 10.50
CA LYS A 26 -4.01 21.79 10.43
C LYS A 26 -4.09 22.38 9.02
N LYS A 27 -2.93 22.73 8.42
CA LYS A 27 -2.83 23.27 7.06
C LYS A 27 -3.36 22.29 6.01
N MET A 28 -3.04 21.01 6.17
CA MET A 28 -3.49 19.97 5.21
C MET A 28 -4.97 19.65 5.35
N LYS A 29 -5.52 19.63 6.56
CA LYS A 29 -6.93 19.34 6.82
C LYS A 29 -7.85 20.49 6.47
N TRP A 30 -7.41 21.71 6.74
CA TRP A 30 -8.17 22.94 6.54
C TRP A 30 -7.36 23.97 5.74
N PRO A 31 -7.09 23.72 4.43
CA PRO A 31 -6.24 24.58 3.62
C PRO A 31 -6.79 26.00 3.46
N ASN A 32 -8.12 26.16 3.54
CA ASN A 32 -8.83 27.42 3.44
C ASN A 32 -9.40 27.90 4.78
N GLY A 33 -8.87 27.42 5.90
CA GLY A 33 -9.39 27.70 7.24
C GLY A 33 -10.29 26.59 7.77
N PHE A 34 -10.62 26.67 9.06
CA PHE A 34 -11.43 25.67 9.75
C PHE A 34 -12.80 25.49 9.09
N ILE A 35 -13.23 24.22 8.95
CA ILE A 35 -14.59 23.85 8.56
C ILE A 35 -15.11 22.83 9.56
N CYS A 36 -16.23 23.13 10.19
CA CYS A 36 -16.84 22.25 11.17
C CYS A 36 -17.39 20.97 10.51
N PRO A 37 -16.96 19.77 10.95
CA PRO A 37 -17.47 18.51 10.39
C PRO A 37 -18.90 18.17 10.83
N GLY A 38 -19.55 19.04 11.61
CA GLY A 38 -20.91 18.86 12.09
C GLY A 38 -21.94 19.75 11.37
N CYS A 39 -21.63 21.03 11.18
CA CYS A 39 -22.57 22.01 10.63
C CYS A 39 -21.99 22.86 9.48
N GLY A 40 -20.73 22.64 9.07
CA GLY A 40 -20.11 23.38 7.97
C GLY A 40 -19.65 24.81 8.33
N ASN A 41 -19.89 25.30 9.57
CA ASN A 41 -19.43 26.62 10.00
C ASN A 41 -17.90 26.75 9.91
N ASP A 42 -17.38 27.91 9.53
CA ASP A 42 -15.96 28.20 9.29
C ASP A 42 -15.23 28.87 10.47
N HIS A 43 -15.95 29.12 11.59
CA HIS A 43 -15.40 29.76 12.78
C HIS A 43 -15.27 28.76 13.94
N SER A 44 -14.12 28.80 14.63
CA SER A 44 -13.84 27.97 15.81
C SER A 44 -13.01 28.71 16.86
N TYR A 45 -13.17 28.28 18.11
CA TYR A 45 -12.23 28.58 19.19
C TYR A 45 -11.20 27.44 19.32
N GLU A 46 -9.92 27.80 19.46
CA GLU A 46 -8.87 26.82 19.70
C GLU A 46 -8.70 26.58 21.21
N ILE A 47 -8.92 25.33 21.63
CA ILE A 47 -8.66 24.86 23.00
C ILE A 47 -7.22 24.32 23.01
N ARG A 48 -6.25 25.19 23.25
CA ARG A 48 -4.80 24.88 23.12
C ARG A 48 -4.35 23.74 24.04
N SER A 49 -4.85 23.68 25.29
CA SER A 49 -4.48 22.65 26.26
C SER A 49 -4.85 21.21 25.82
N ARG A 50 -5.77 21.07 24.87
CA ARG A 50 -6.27 19.77 24.38
C ARG A 50 -6.08 19.60 22.88
N HIS A 51 -5.50 20.58 22.17
CA HIS A 51 -5.36 20.61 20.70
C HIS A 51 -6.69 20.35 19.97
N LEU A 52 -7.78 20.96 20.46
CA LEU A 52 -9.12 20.86 19.90
C LEU A 52 -9.58 22.20 19.33
N TYR A 53 -10.49 22.12 18.38
CA TYR A 53 -11.20 23.24 17.77
C TYR A 53 -12.68 23.09 18.07
N GLU A 54 -13.27 24.06 18.77
CA GLU A 54 -14.70 24.08 19.09
C GLU A 54 -15.44 25.00 18.14
N CYS A 55 -16.42 24.47 17.43
CA CYS A 55 -17.25 25.25 16.52
C CYS A 55 -18.04 26.32 17.29
N THR A 56 -18.00 27.57 16.80
CA THR A 56 -18.72 28.69 17.44
C THR A 56 -20.24 28.50 17.38
N GLN A 57 -20.75 27.80 16.36
CA GLN A 57 -22.18 27.61 16.14
C GLN A 57 -22.74 26.36 16.85
N CYS A 58 -22.25 25.16 16.54
CA CYS A 58 -22.82 23.91 17.07
C CYS A 58 -22.07 23.34 18.26
N LYS A 59 -21.03 24.02 18.75
CA LYS A 59 -20.19 23.61 19.91
C LYS A 59 -19.49 22.26 19.75
N LYS A 60 -19.53 21.66 18.57
CA LYS A 60 -18.83 20.41 18.30
C LYS A 60 -17.32 20.63 18.38
N GLN A 61 -16.66 19.81 19.20
CA GLN A 61 -15.20 19.78 19.31
C GLN A 61 -14.61 18.77 18.30
N THR A 62 -13.55 19.16 17.63
CA THR A 62 -12.81 18.29 16.71
C THR A 62 -11.30 18.54 16.82
N SER A 63 -10.49 17.57 16.45
CA SER A 63 -9.02 17.70 16.37
C SER A 63 -8.56 17.63 14.92
N VAL A 64 -7.32 18.04 14.68
CA VAL A 64 -6.67 17.85 13.36
C VAL A 64 -6.52 16.38 13.01
N THR A 65 -6.40 15.50 14.01
CA THR A 65 -6.26 14.04 13.82
C THR A 65 -7.59 13.32 13.64
N ALA A 66 -8.72 13.96 13.97
CA ALA A 66 -10.05 13.33 13.84
C ALA A 66 -10.35 12.97 12.37
N GLY A 67 -10.77 11.73 12.11
CA GLY A 67 -11.07 11.24 10.77
C GLY A 67 -9.87 10.84 9.92
N THR A 68 -8.65 10.85 10.48
CA THR A 68 -7.40 10.47 9.81
C THR A 68 -6.87 9.13 10.36
N LEU A 69 -5.77 8.60 9.81
CA LEU A 69 -5.11 7.42 10.39
C LEU A 69 -4.57 7.65 11.81
N PHE A 70 -4.33 8.91 12.19
CA PHE A 70 -3.86 9.29 13.53
C PHE A 70 -4.98 9.30 14.57
N HIS A 71 -6.24 9.15 14.15
CA HIS A 71 -7.40 9.21 15.05
C HIS A 71 -7.30 8.19 16.20
N GLY A 72 -7.50 8.66 17.43
CA GLY A 72 -7.46 7.82 18.65
C GLY A 72 -6.08 7.23 18.96
N SER A 73 -5.01 7.75 18.36
CA SER A 73 -3.64 7.31 18.64
C SER A 73 -3.19 7.76 20.04
N ARG A 74 -2.46 6.87 20.73
CA ARG A 74 -1.84 7.14 22.03
C ARG A 74 -0.38 7.55 21.95
N ILE A 75 0.22 7.47 20.75
CA ILE A 75 1.59 7.91 20.49
C ILE A 75 1.58 9.32 19.91
N THR A 76 2.72 10.00 20.02
CA THR A 76 2.89 11.37 19.51
C THR A 76 2.83 11.43 17.99
N LEU A 77 2.52 12.59 17.43
CA LEU A 77 2.58 12.81 15.98
C LEU A 77 4.01 12.73 15.46
N ILE A 78 5.00 13.17 16.24
CA ILE A 78 6.41 13.00 15.90
C ILE A 78 6.73 11.53 15.64
N GLN A 79 6.31 10.62 16.54
CA GLN A 79 6.54 9.18 16.36
C GLN A 79 5.83 8.64 15.11
N TRP A 80 4.61 9.12 14.80
CA TRP A 80 3.91 8.79 13.56
C TRP A 80 4.64 9.29 12.33
N PHE A 81 5.10 10.53 12.33
CA PHE A 81 5.77 11.14 11.19
C PHE A 81 7.10 10.45 10.91
N TRP A 82 7.87 10.11 11.95
CA TRP A 82 9.07 9.29 11.80
C TRP A 82 8.76 7.87 11.31
N ALA A 83 7.69 7.25 11.78
CA ALA A 83 7.27 5.94 11.27
C ALA A 83 6.97 6.00 9.75
N ILE A 84 6.27 7.04 9.31
CA ILE A 84 5.98 7.29 7.90
C ILE A 84 7.27 7.52 7.10
N TYR A 85 8.19 8.33 7.63
CA TYR A 85 9.47 8.59 6.99
C TYR A 85 10.28 7.31 6.83
N PHE A 86 10.51 6.55 7.89
CA PHE A 86 11.28 5.30 7.83
C PHE A 86 10.63 4.25 6.95
N LEU A 87 9.31 4.14 6.98
CA LEU A 87 8.60 3.27 6.06
C LEU A 87 8.77 3.75 4.61
N GLY A 88 8.66 5.04 4.33
CA GLY A 88 8.68 5.60 2.98
C GLY A 88 10.06 5.67 2.32
N SER A 89 11.11 5.91 3.10
CA SER A 89 12.46 6.21 2.60
C SER A 89 13.32 4.98 2.26
N ASP A 90 13.05 3.81 2.87
CA ASP A 90 13.83 2.60 2.58
C ASP A 90 13.11 1.73 1.53
N LYS A 91 13.78 1.46 0.41
CA LYS A 91 13.29 0.61 -0.67
C LYS A 91 12.90 -0.80 -0.19
N ARG A 92 13.57 -1.32 0.83
CA ARG A 92 13.36 -2.66 1.39
C ARG A 92 12.26 -2.73 2.44
N SER A 93 11.62 -1.58 2.78
CA SER A 93 10.67 -1.50 3.90
C SER A 93 11.35 -1.62 5.27
N ILE A 94 10.54 -1.69 6.31
CA ILE A 94 11.00 -1.80 7.69
C ILE A 94 10.19 -2.83 8.47
N SER A 95 10.87 -3.67 9.26
CA SER A 95 10.19 -4.59 10.16
C SER A 95 9.63 -3.87 11.40
N ALA A 96 8.55 -4.42 11.98
CA ALA A 96 7.95 -3.85 13.20
C ALA A 96 8.95 -3.80 14.37
N LEU A 97 9.85 -4.78 14.46
CA LEU A 97 10.89 -4.80 15.48
C LEU A 97 11.93 -3.69 15.28
N ARG A 98 12.32 -3.42 14.02
CA ARG A 98 13.25 -2.32 13.72
C ARG A 98 12.57 -0.98 13.98
N LEU A 99 11.34 -0.80 13.49
CA LEU A 99 10.58 0.44 13.68
C LEU A 99 10.36 0.74 15.16
N SER A 100 10.00 -0.26 15.98
CA SER A 100 9.75 -0.06 17.42
C SER A 100 10.96 0.53 18.15
N LYS A 101 12.17 0.08 17.76
CA LYS A 101 13.43 0.60 18.32
C LYS A 101 13.74 2.03 17.85
N LEU A 102 13.39 2.38 16.60
CA LEU A 102 13.71 3.69 16.03
C LEU A 102 12.80 4.81 16.56
N ILE A 103 11.54 4.50 16.85
CA ILE A 103 10.56 5.49 17.34
C ILE A 103 10.18 5.25 18.82
N GLU A 104 10.92 4.38 19.52
CA GLU A 104 10.78 4.11 20.96
C GLU A 104 9.34 3.76 21.39
N VAL A 105 8.73 2.82 20.67
CA VAL A 105 7.40 2.30 21.01
C VAL A 105 7.42 0.80 21.21
N ASN A 106 6.38 0.25 21.86
CA ASN A 106 6.23 -1.20 21.96
C ASN A 106 6.08 -1.82 20.55
N TRP A 107 6.62 -3.04 20.37
CA TRP A 107 6.54 -3.79 19.12
C TRP A 107 5.10 -3.92 18.56
N ARG A 108 4.11 -4.16 19.45
CA ARG A 108 2.70 -4.25 19.04
C ARG A 108 2.19 -2.92 18.46
N THR A 109 2.61 -1.80 19.03
CA THR A 109 2.30 -0.46 18.53
C THR A 109 2.92 -0.22 17.15
N ALA A 110 4.21 -0.52 16.99
CA ALA A 110 4.88 -0.41 15.69
C ALA A 110 4.20 -1.30 14.62
N ARG A 111 3.84 -2.53 14.97
CA ARG A 111 3.10 -3.45 14.09
C ARG A 111 1.74 -2.87 13.67
N LEU A 112 1.01 -2.24 14.59
CA LEU A 112 -0.28 -1.59 14.31
C LEU A 112 -0.13 -0.38 13.39
N ILE A 113 0.91 0.44 13.59
CA ILE A 113 1.23 1.58 12.71
C ILE A 113 1.47 1.07 11.28
N LEU A 114 2.34 0.08 11.12
CA LEU A 114 2.65 -0.50 9.81
C LEU A 114 1.41 -1.10 9.15
N LYS A 115 0.57 -1.83 9.90
CA LYS A 115 -0.71 -2.35 9.41
C LYS A 115 -1.59 -1.22 8.86
N LYS A 116 -1.80 -0.16 9.65
CA LYS A 116 -2.63 0.98 9.23
C LYS A 116 -2.11 1.63 7.96
N LEU A 117 -0.80 1.86 7.86
CA LEU A 117 -0.17 2.45 6.67
C LEU A 117 -0.29 1.53 5.45
N ARG A 118 -0.05 0.23 5.59
CA ARG A 118 -0.20 -0.76 4.52
C ARG A 118 -1.64 -0.86 4.02
N THR A 119 -2.61 -0.88 4.92
CA THR A 119 -4.04 -0.83 4.55
C THR A 119 -4.37 0.41 3.73
N ALA A 120 -3.86 1.57 4.13
CA ALA A 120 -4.07 2.81 3.37
C ALA A 120 -3.38 2.77 2.00
N MET A 121 -2.18 2.18 1.90
CA MET A 121 -1.48 1.97 0.62
C MET A 121 -2.31 1.10 -0.34
N GLY A 122 -2.83 -0.04 0.15
CA GLY A 122 -3.68 -0.95 -0.63
C GLY A 122 -4.96 -0.27 -1.09
N HIS A 123 -5.66 0.43 -0.20
CA HIS A 123 -6.85 1.19 -0.55
C HIS A 123 -6.56 2.28 -1.60
N ARG A 124 -5.40 2.96 -1.50
CA ARG A 124 -5.02 3.97 -2.51
C ARG A 124 -4.79 3.36 -3.88
N ASP A 125 -4.14 2.21 -3.94
CA ASP A 125 -3.83 1.55 -5.22
C ASP A 125 -5.05 0.80 -5.80
N SER A 126 -6.00 0.37 -4.98
CA SER A 126 -7.27 -0.22 -5.45
C SER A 126 -8.16 0.76 -6.24
N LEU A 127 -7.89 2.07 -6.14
CA LEU A 127 -8.57 3.09 -6.95
C LEU A 127 -8.02 3.19 -8.39
N TYR A 128 -6.95 2.46 -8.71
CA TYR A 128 -6.33 2.42 -10.01
C TYR A 128 -6.55 1.07 -10.67
N GLN A 129 -7.06 1.08 -11.90
CA GLN A 129 -7.18 -0.11 -12.73
C GLN A 129 -6.12 -0.12 -13.82
N LEU A 130 -5.47 -1.25 -14.00
CA LEU A 130 -4.44 -1.47 -15.00
C LEU A 130 -5.02 -1.37 -16.42
N SER A 131 -4.20 -0.89 -17.36
CA SER A 131 -4.63 -0.68 -18.74
C SER A 131 -3.50 -0.90 -19.76
N GLY A 132 -3.90 -1.16 -21.01
CA GLY A 132 -3.00 -1.47 -22.12
C GLY A 132 -2.73 -2.96 -22.24
N THR A 133 -1.49 -3.36 -22.52
CA THR A 133 -1.06 -4.76 -22.48
C THR A 133 -0.72 -5.13 -21.04
N ILE A 134 -1.27 -6.23 -20.55
CA ILE A 134 -1.14 -6.68 -19.17
C ILE A 134 -0.62 -8.13 -19.17
N GLU A 135 0.45 -8.36 -18.44
CA GLU A 135 0.94 -9.71 -18.15
C GLU A 135 0.29 -10.18 -16.86
N LEU A 136 -0.34 -11.37 -16.86
CA LEU A 136 -1.00 -11.96 -15.72
C LEU A 136 -0.47 -13.36 -15.44
N ASP A 137 -0.09 -13.61 -14.19
CA ASP A 137 0.46 -14.88 -13.72
C ASP A 137 0.07 -15.13 -12.27
N ASP A 138 0.30 -16.35 -11.77
CA ASP A 138 0.14 -16.71 -10.37
C ASP A 138 1.48 -17.06 -9.70
N ALA A 139 1.57 -16.79 -8.42
CA ALA A 139 2.73 -17.20 -7.63
C ALA A 139 2.34 -17.83 -6.30
N LEU A 140 3.10 -18.82 -5.89
CA LEU A 140 3.03 -19.40 -4.54
C LEU A 140 3.98 -18.63 -3.62
N VAL A 141 3.41 -17.95 -2.63
CA VAL A 141 4.13 -17.14 -1.65
C VAL A 141 3.96 -17.72 -0.24
N GLY A 142 5.06 -17.85 0.49
CA GLY A 142 5.07 -18.38 1.87
C GLY A 142 6.41 -18.93 2.28
N GLY A 143 6.56 -19.24 3.57
CA GLY A 143 7.79 -19.77 4.14
C GLY A 143 8.17 -21.13 3.54
N ARG A 144 9.48 -21.44 3.58
CA ARG A 144 9.98 -22.77 3.16
C ARG A 144 9.54 -23.81 4.18
N GLN A 145 8.73 -24.77 3.76
CA GLN A 145 8.36 -25.94 4.56
C GLN A 145 8.91 -27.21 3.93
N LYS A 146 9.28 -28.18 4.77
CA LYS A 146 9.64 -29.54 4.33
C LYS A 146 8.35 -30.23 3.82
N GLY A 147 8.41 -30.88 2.67
CA GLY A 147 7.29 -31.62 2.10
C GLY A 147 7.02 -31.31 0.63
N LYS A 148 5.75 -31.44 0.22
CA LYS A 148 5.31 -31.26 -1.18
C LYS A 148 5.69 -29.88 -1.73
N ARG A 149 6.30 -29.86 -2.93
CA ARG A 149 6.62 -28.64 -3.69
C ARG A 149 5.49 -28.30 -4.66
N GLY A 150 5.37 -27.01 -5.02
CA GLY A 150 4.39 -26.55 -6.00
C GLY A 150 3.00 -26.27 -5.42
N ARG A 151 1.97 -26.28 -6.27
CA ARG A 151 0.58 -26.01 -5.91
C ARG A 151 0.10 -27.02 -4.86
N GLY A 152 -0.53 -26.52 -3.79
CA GLY A 152 -0.96 -27.32 -2.63
C GLY A 152 0.12 -27.58 -1.59
N ALA A 153 1.29 -26.92 -1.66
CA ALA A 153 2.28 -26.99 -0.59
C ALA A 153 1.76 -26.31 0.68
N ALA A 154 1.85 -27.01 1.82
CA ALA A 154 1.36 -26.52 3.10
C ALA A 154 1.97 -25.17 3.46
N GLY A 155 1.14 -24.23 3.97
CA GLY A 155 1.58 -22.90 4.43
C GLY A 155 1.89 -21.90 3.32
N LYS A 156 1.76 -22.23 2.04
CA LYS A 156 1.84 -21.28 0.94
C LYS A 156 0.47 -20.74 0.58
N LYS A 157 0.43 -19.47 0.15
CA LYS A 157 -0.76 -18.81 -0.37
C LYS A 157 -0.61 -18.57 -1.87
N ASN A 158 -1.71 -18.73 -2.61
CA ASN A 158 -1.78 -18.35 -4.01
C ASN A 158 -1.91 -16.82 -4.10
N VAL A 159 -1.17 -16.23 -5.00
CA VAL A 159 -1.21 -14.80 -5.30
C VAL A 159 -1.43 -14.64 -6.79
N LEU A 160 -2.48 -13.93 -7.20
CA LEU A 160 -2.64 -13.46 -8.57
C LEU A 160 -1.88 -12.16 -8.73
N ILE A 161 -1.15 -12.03 -9.84
CA ILE A 161 -0.29 -10.89 -10.13
C ILE A 161 -0.56 -10.42 -11.55
N ALA A 162 -0.87 -9.13 -11.70
CA ALA A 162 -0.97 -8.47 -12.99
C ALA A 162 0.05 -7.33 -13.06
N CYS A 163 0.70 -7.19 -14.22
CA CYS A 163 1.70 -6.17 -14.51
C CYS A 163 1.40 -5.52 -15.86
N GLU A 164 1.29 -4.20 -15.91
CA GLU A 164 1.25 -3.49 -17.19
C GLU A 164 2.60 -3.66 -17.92
N SER A 165 2.55 -4.08 -19.16
CA SER A 165 3.69 -4.18 -20.06
C SER A 165 3.75 -2.92 -20.94
N LYS A 166 4.80 -2.12 -20.76
CA LYS A 166 5.02 -0.87 -21.51
C LYS A 166 6.31 -0.98 -22.29
N ASP A 167 6.28 -1.67 -23.42
CA ASP A 167 7.42 -1.94 -24.30
C ASP A 167 8.66 -2.43 -23.53
N LYS A 168 9.55 -1.51 -23.17
CA LYS A 168 10.84 -1.81 -22.52
C LYS A 168 10.82 -1.74 -20.99
N LYS A 169 9.66 -1.59 -20.34
CA LYS A 169 9.56 -1.46 -18.88
C LYS A 169 8.22 -1.93 -18.33
N ALA A 170 8.24 -2.46 -17.11
CA ALA A 170 7.03 -2.69 -16.33
C ALA A 170 6.29 -1.38 -16.10
N GLY A 171 4.97 -1.37 -16.23
CA GLY A 171 4.09 -0.30 -15.78
C GLY A 171 3.71 -0.46 -14.32
N PHE A 172 2.43 -0.31 -14.01
CA PHE A 172 1.87 -0.56 -12.69
C PHE A 172 1.57 -2.04 -12.49
N ILE A 173 1.52 -2.45 -11.23
CA ILE A 173 1.19 -3.82 -10.84
C ILE A 173 0.03 -3.85 -9.86
N ALA A 174 -0.68 -4.98 -9.84
CA ALA A 174 -1.65 -5.34 -8.82
C ALA A 174 -1.40 -6.77 -8.36
N MET A 175 -1.56 -7.04 -7.07
CA MET A 175 -1.37 -8.37 -6.49
C MET A 175 -2.46 -8.64 -5.46
N GLU A 176 -3.02 -9.85 -5.47
CA GLU A 176 -4.05 -10.26 -4.53
C GLU A 176 -3.87 -11.70 -4.07
N VAL A 177 -3.99 -11.91 -2.75
CA VAL A 177 -4.02 -13.25 -2.16
C VAL A 177 -5.36 -13.88 -2.46
N VAL A 178 -5.36 -15.06 -3.06
CA VAL A 178 -6.57 -15.85 -3.32
C VAL A 178 -6.47 -17.22 -2.64
N ASP A 179 -7.59 -17.79 -2.25
CA ASP A 179 -7.59 -19.13 -1.62
C ASP A 179 -7.25 -20.22 -2.63
N SER A 180 -7.77 -20.10 -3.85
CA SER A 180 -7.48 -21.00 -4.96
C SER A 180 -7.48 -20.26 -6.28
N ILE A 181 -6.71 -20.76 -7.26
CA ILE A 181 -6.74 -20.25 -8.64
C ILE A 181 -7.86 -20.98 -9.38
N CYS A 182 -8.99 -20.32 -9.51
CA CYS A 182 -10.18 -20.84 -10.21
C CYS A 182 -10.84 -19.70 -11.01
N HIS A 183 -11.77 -20.02 -11.89
CA HIS A 183 -12.48 -19.04 -12.72
C HIS A 183 -13.07 -17.90 -11.90
N PHE A 184 -13.67 -18.20 -10.75
CA PHE A 184 -14.27 -17.18 -9.87
C PHE A 184 -13.23 -16.20 -9.33
N SER A 185 -12.13 -16.69 -8.76
CA SER A 185 -11.08 -15.82 -8.18
C SER A 185 -10.37 -14.99 -9.25
N VAL A 186 -10.19 -15.54 -10.44
CA VAL A 186 -9.61 -14.82 -11.59
C VAL A 186 -10.57 -13.72 -12.07
N ASP A 187 -11.84 -14.02 -12.24
CA ASP A 187 -12.86 -13.07 -12.68
C ASP A 187 -12.98 -11.87 -11.71
N GLU A 188 -13.06 -12.16 -10.40
CA GLU A 188 -13.08 -11.11 -9.37
C GLU A 188 -11.81 -10.24 -9.40
N PHE A 189 -10.63 -10.86 -9.54
CA PHE A 189 -9.37 -10.14 -9.66
C PHE A 189 -9.34 -9.23 -10.89
N VAL A 190 -9.74 -9.75 -12.05
CA VAL A 190 -9.79 -8.99 -13.32
C VAL A 190 -10.75 -7.82 -13.22
N LYS A 191 -11.97 -8.04 -12.75
CA LYS A 191 -12.98 -6.98 -12.56
C LYS A 191 -12.50 -5.86 -11.63
N LYS A 192 -11.78 -6.22 -10.59
CA LYS A 192 -11.27 -5.27 -9.59
C LYS A 192 -10.08 -4.47 -10.09
N HIS A 193 -9.13 -5.11 -10.76
CA HIS A 193 -7.82 -4.54 -11.02
C HIS A 193 -7.57 -4.12 -12.47
N LEU A 194 -8.34 -4.60 -13.45
CA LEU A 194 -8.16 -4.30 -14.86
C LEU A 194 -9.32 -3.47 -15.41
N LYS A 195 -9.04 -2.53 -16.30
CA LYS A 195 -10.07 -1.92 -17.14
C LYS A 195 -10.61 -2.95 -18.12
N ARG A 196 -11.82 -2.79 -18.58
CA ARG A 196 -12.41 -3.66 -19.62
C ARG A 196 -11.72 -3.45 -20.98
N GLY A 197 -11.66 -4.51 -21.79
CA GLY A 197 -11.17 -4.45 -23.17
C GLY A 197 -9.65 -4.28 -23.29
N GLN A 198 -8.89 -4.71 -22.29
CA GLN A 198 -7.44 -4.68 -22.35
C GLN A 198 -6.87 -5.96 -22.98
N THR A 199 -5.65 -5.91 -23.49
CA THR A 199 -4.93 -7.12 -23.95
C THR A 199 -4.27 -7.78 -22.75
N VAL A 200 -4.57 -9.06 -22.50
CA VAL A 200 -4.02 -9.82 -21.36
C VAL A 200 -3.24 -11.02 -21.90
N HIS A 201 -1.95 -11.05 -21.58
CA HIS A 201 -1.06 -12.17 -21.85
C HIS A 201 -0.90 -13.02 -20.58
N SER A 202 -0.97 -14.35 -20.72
CA SER A 202 -0.70 -15.26 -19.59
C SER A 202 -0.08 -16.58 -20.04
N ASP A 203 0.25 -17.44 -19.06
CA ASP A 203 0.42 -18.86 -19.30
C ASP A 203 -0.94 -19.50 -19.65
N ALA A 204 -0.93 -20.68 -20.26
CA ALA A 204 -2.16 -21.36 -20.66
C ALA A 204 -2.84 -22.11 -19.51
N LEU A 205 -2.89 -21.55 -18.29
CA LEU A 205 -3.59 -22.15 -17.18
C LEU A 205 -5.12 -22.12 -17.43
N PRO A 206 -5.83 -23.26 -17.40
CA PRO A 206 -7.26 -23.31 -17.75
C PRO A 206 -8.16 -22.34 -16.95
N ALA A 207 -7.81 -22.07 -15.68
CA ALA A 207 -8.55 -21.12 -14.83
C ALA A 207 -8.55 -19.69 -15.37
N LEU A 208 -7.58 -19.31 -16.21
CA LEU A 208 -7.45 -17.98 -16.81
C LEU A 208 -8.33 -17.79 -18.06
N ASN A 209 -8.89 -18.85 -18.63
CA ASN A 209 -9.71 -18.75 -19.85
C ASN A 209 -10.97 -17.88 -19.65
N ILE A 210 -11.42 -17.67 -18.41
CA ILE A 210 -12.54 -16.77 -18.09
C ILE A 210 -12.29 -15.33 -18.51
N ILE A 211 -11.01 -14.93 -18.65
CA ILE A 211 -10.57 -13.59 -19.01
C ILE A 211 -11.07 -13.18 -20.39
N ASP A 212 -11.18 -14.14 -21.33
CA ASP A 212 -11.65 -13.93 -22.71
C ASP A 212 -13.06 -13.33 -22.78
N GLN A 213 -13.86 -13.47 -21.74
CA GLN A 213 -15.20 -12.90 -21.68
C GLN A 213 -15.20 -11.36 -21.55
N THR A 214 -14.14 -10.74 -21.08
CA THR A 214 -14.09 -9.31 -20.77
C THR A 214 -12.87 -8.58 -21.30
N GLN A 215 -11.87 -9.32 -21.78
CA GLN A 215 -10.56 -8.83 -22.24
C GLN A 215 -10.18 -9.47 -23.58
N HIS A 216 -9.22 -8.90 -24.28
CA HIS A 216 -8.53 -9.57 -25.41
C HIS A 216 -7.47 -10.50 -24.83
N TYR A 217 -7.79 -11.78 -24.71
CA TYR A 217 -6.99 -12.75 -23.98
C TYR A 217 -6.08 -13.55 -24.92
N GLU A 218 -4.78 -13.53 -24.64
CA GLU A 218 -3.76 -14.31 -25.33
C GLU A 218 -3.02 -15.21 -24.35
N ALA A 219 -3.19 -16.52 -24.48
CA ALA A 219 -2.51 -17.54 -23.68
C ALA A 219 -1.48 -18.30 -24.50
N ARG A 220 -0.30 -18.57 -23.95
CA ARG A 220 0.72 -19.39 -24.59
C ARG A 220 1.31 -20.42 -23.63
N VAL A 221 1.35 -21.67 -24.07
CA VAL A 221 2.17 -22.68 -23.42
C VAL A 221 3.62 -22.43 -23.82
N THR A 222 4.39 -21.84 -22.92
CA THR A 222 5.76 -21.45 -23.21
C THR A 222 6.73 -22.41 -22.51
N PRO A 223 7.72 -23.00 -23.23
CA PRO A 223 8.78 -23.76 -22.61
C PRO A 223 9.51 -22.92 -21.53
N SER A 224 9.99 -23.56 -20.47
CA SER A 224 10.58 -22.88 -19.30
C SER A 224 11.73 -21.93 -19.63
N TYR A 225 12.47 -22.17 -20.71
CA TYR A 225 13.58 -21.32 -21.17
C TYR A 225 13.13 -20.08 -21.97
N LEU A 226 11.86 -20.00 -22.40
CA LEU A 226 11.28 -18.86 -23.13
C LEU A 226 10.21 -18.11 -22.31
N VAL A 227 9.94 -18.56 -21.11
CA VAL A 227 8.88 -17.96 -20.25
C VAL A 227 9.16 -16.48 -19.97
N ASP A 228 10.43 -16.12 -19.77
CA ASP A 228 10.83 -14.73 -19.51
C ASP A 228 10.76 -13.84 -20.78
N GLU A 229 10.61 -14.41 -21.98
CA GLU A 229 10.37 -13.65 -23.21
C GLU A 229 8.88 -13.32 -23.39
N TRP A 230 7.98 -14.21 -22.92
CA TRP A 230 6.53 -14.04 -23.04
C TRP A 230 5.92 -13.17 -21.94
N LEU A 231 6.37 -13.34 -20.69
CA LEU A 231 5.86 -12.65 -19.50
C LEU A 231 6.99 -12.00 -18.67
N PRO A 232 7.87 -11.17 -19.28
CA PRO A 232 9.09 -10.71 -18.64
C PRO A 232 8.81 -9.87 -17.38
N TRP A 233 7.80 -9.00 -17.43
CA TRP A 233 7.60 -8.01 -16.38
C TRP A 233 6.91 -8.58 -15.15
N VAL A 234 5.94 -9.47 -15.33
CA VAL A 234 5.29 -10.14 -14.19
C VAL A 234 6.29 -11.05 -13.47
N HIS A 235 7.18 -11.74 -14.18
CA HIS A 235 8.22 -12.57 -13.56
C HIS A 235 9.25 -11.73 -12.78
N ILE A 236 9.66 -10.59 -13.32
CA ILE A 236 10.51 -9.62 -12.60
C ILE A 236 9.78 -9.12 -11.33
N ALA A 237 8.49 -8.80 -11.42
CA ALA A 237 7.71 -8.38 -10.27
C ALA A 237 7.62 -9.47 -9.19
N ILE A 238 7.41 -10.75 -9.59
CA ILE A 238 7.40 -11.91 -8.70
C ILE A 238 8.77 -12.10 -8.02
N GLY A 239 9.85 -12.01 -8.77
CA GLY A 239 11.22 -12.12 -8.25
C GLY A 239 11.52 -11.02 -7.22
N ASN A 240 11.17 -9.78 -7.53
CA ASN A 240 11.32 -8.63 -6.63
C ASN A 240 10.45 -8.77 -5.37
N LEU A 241 9.21 -9.26 -5.48
CA LEU A 241 8.35 -9.54 -4.32
C LEU A 241 8.99 -10.58 -3.40
N LYS A 242 9.48 -11.69 -3.94
CA LYS A 242 10.14 -12.73 -3.15
C LYS A 242 11.36 -12.18 -2.41
N THR A 243 12.17 -11.38 -3.08
CA THR A 243 13.33 -10.69 -2.48
C THR A 243 12.92 -9.71 -1.38
N PHE A 244 11.87 -8.91 -1.61
CA PHE A 244 11.31 -7.98 -0.62
C PHE A 244 10.84 -8.71 0.66
N LEU A 245 10.10 -9.81 0.49
CA LEU A 245 9.57 -10.57 1.63
C LEU A 245 10.69 -11.29 2.42
N LEU A 246 11.65 -11.89 1.73
CA LEU A 246 12.74 -12.65 2.38
C LEU A 246 13.79 -11.74 3.00
N GLY A 247 14.15 -10.65 2.30
CA GLY A 247 15.26 -9.78 2.72
C GLY A 247 14.97 -8.98 3.99
N THR A 248 13.70 -8.60 4.23
CA THR A 248 13.34 -7.77 5.39
C THR A 248 12.60 -8.54 6.47
N PHE A 249 11.75 -9.49 6.08
CA PHE A 249 10.80 -10.13 7.00
C PHE A 249 11.14 -11.58 7.29
N HIS A 250 12.08 -12.20 6.56
CA HIS A 250 12.47 -13.61 6.66
C HIS A 250 11.32 -14.61 6.53
N GLY A 251 10.16 -14.14 6.13
CA GLY A 251 8.91 -14.88 5.96
C GLY A 251 7.72 -14.12 6.56
N VAL A 252 6.57 -14.29 5.93
CA VAL A 252 5.32 -13.64 6.33
C VAL A 252 4.24 -14.70 6.43
N SER A 253 3.48 -14.66 7.54
CA SER A 253 2.31 -15.52 7.69
C SER A 253 1.27 -15.20 6.61
N GLY A 254 0.69 -16.23 6.01
CA GLY A 254 -0.36 -16.10 4.98
C GLY A 254 -1.56 -15.24 5.43
N LYS A 255 -1.84 -15.20 6.74
CA LYS A 255 -2.88 -14.34 7.33
C LYS A 255 -2.67 -12.84 7.06
N TYR A 256 -1.43 -12.42 6.96
CA TYR A 256 -1.05 -11.00 6.84
C TYR A 256 -0.41 -10.67 5.49
N LEU A 257 -0.35 -11.66 4.58
CA LEU A 257 0.38 -11.51 3.33
C LEU A 257 -0.14 -10.33 2.50
N GLN A 258 -1.47 -10.13 2.43
CA GLN A 258 -2.05 -9.03 1.66
C GLN A 258 -1.51 -7.66 2.09
N GLU A 259 -1.33 -7.40 3.39
CA GLU A 259 -0.76 -6.14 3.87
C GLU A 259 0.64 -5.87 3.27
N TYR A 260 1.43 -6.90 3.05
CA TYR A 260 2.78 -6.78 2.46
C TYR A 260 2.74 -6.66 0.94
N LEU A 261 1.77 -7.30 0.28
CA LEU A 261 1.51 -7.11 -1.15
C LEU A 261 1.08 -5.67 -1.43
N ASP A 262 0.19 -5.11 -0.59
CA ASP A 262 -0.27 -3.73 -0.70
C ASP A 262 0.90 -2.73 -0.59
N GLU A 263 1.81 -2.94 0.35
CA GLU A 263 3.02 -2.13 0.46
C GLU A 263 3.93 -2.30 -0.76
N PHE A 264 4.16 -3.53 -1.19
CA PHE A 264 5.03 -3.81 -2.34
C PHE A 264 4.48 -3.16 -3.62
N CYS A 265 3.19 -3.34 -3.92
CA CYS A 265 2.54 -2.72 -5.08
C CYS A 265 2.63 -1.19 -5.00
N TYR A 266 2.30 -0.60 -3.85
CA TYR A 266 2.37 0.85 -3.66
C TYR A 266 3.76 1.41 -3.97
N ARG A 267 4.83 0.75 -3.52
CA ARG A 267 6.22 1.13 -3.77
C ARG A 267 6.62 0.91 -5.22
N PHE A 268 6.32 -0.25 -5.77
CA PHE A 268 6.64 -0.60 -7.16
C PHE A 268 5.99 0.40 -8.13
N ASN A 269 4.74 0.73 -7.91
CA ASN A 269 3.98 1.69 -8.72
C ASN A 269 4.52 3.13 -8.63
N ARG A 270 5.37 3.43 -7.63
CA ARG A 270 6.00 4.75 -7.40
C ARG A 270 7.52 4.71 -7.44
N ARG A 271 8.12 3.64 -7.97
CA ARG A 271 9.58 3.42 -7.97
C ARG A 271 10.40 4.51 -8.67
N PHE A 272 9.80 5.23 -9.60
CA PHE A 272 10.48 6.35 -10.30
C PHE A 272 10.38 7.69 -9.55
N ILE A 273 9.63 7.71 -8.45
CA ILE A 273 9.44 8.89 -7.58
C ILE A 273 9.63 8.52 -6.11
N GLU A 274 10.54 7.59 -5.82
CA GLU A 274 10.71 7.01 -4.49
C GLU A 274 10.97 8.04 -3.39
N LYS A 275 11.73 9.11 -3.68
CA LYS A 275 11.99 10.20 -2.73
C LYS A 275 10.74 10.99 -2.33
N GLN A 276 9.65 10.88 -3.09
CA GLN A 276 8.36 11.50 -2.75
C GLN A 276 7.49 10.60 -1.87
N ILE A 277 7.83 9.32 -1.72
CA ILE A 277 6.99 8.35 -1.00
C ILE A 277 6.69 8.80 0.45
N PRO A 278 7.63 9.31 1.26
CA PRO A 278 7.31 9.76 2.61
C PRO A 278 6.20 10.84 2.64
N ASN A 279 6.31 11.88 1.81
CA ASN A 279 5.31 12.94 1.72
C ASN A 279 3.97 12.42 1.17
N ARG A 280 3.99 11.49 0.22
CA ARG A 280 2.77 10.84 -0.28
C ARG A 280 2.09 9.99 0.79
N LEU A 281 2.85 9.29 1.61
CA LEU A 281 2.31 8.50 2.72
C LEU A 281 1.75 9.39 3.82
N LEU A 282 2.42 10.50 4.13
CA LEU A 282 1.92 11.47 5.10
C LEU A 282 0.57 12.04 4.65
N ASN A 283 0.49 12.48 3.39
CA ASN A 283 -0.78 12.95 2.82
C ASN A 283 -1.85 11.85 2.84
N LEU A 284 -1.49 10.62 2.46
CA LEU A 284 -2.39 9.48 2.51
C LEU A 284 -2.91 9.22 3.93
N ALA A 285 -2.05 9.32 4.95
CA ALA A 285 -2.42 9.15 6.34
C ALA A 285 -3.40 10.23 6.84
N ILE A 286 -3.37 11.43 6.25
CA ILE A 286 -4.28 12.53 6.58
C ILE A 286 -5.66 12.31 5.95
N ILE A 287 -5.72 11.88 4.68
CA ILE A 287 -6.98 11.76 3.95
C ILE A 287 -7.68 10.42 4.17
N HIS A 288 -6.97 9.40 4.61
CA HIS A 288 -7.54 8.07 4.81
C HIS A 288 -8.32 8.00 6.13
N ALA A 289 -9.53 7.43 6.05
CA ALA A 289 -10.34 7.18 7.24
C ALA A 289 -9.62 6.27 8.26
N PRO A 290 -9.97 6.35 9.55
CA PRO A 290 -9.37 5.50 10.57
C PRO A 290 -9.53 4.02 10.26
N VAL A 291 -8.44 3.25 10.33
CA VAL A 291 -8.47 1.79 10.20
C VAL A 291 -8.81 1.19 11.56
N LYS A 292 -9.86 0.37 11.60
CA LYS A 292 -10.23 -0.38 12.82
C LYS A 292 -9.10 -1.35 13.18
N SER A 293 -8.76 -1.39 14.45
CA SER A 293 -7.72 -2.29 15.01
C SER A 293 -8.15 -3.74 15.04
#